data_a8c33836054de9e3008a95213e0bffc1
#
_entry.id   a8c33836054de9e3008a95213e0bffc1
#
_cell.length_a   1.000
_cell.length_b   1.000
_cell.length_c   1.000
_cell.angle_alpha   90.00
_cell.angle_beta   90.00
_cell.angle_gamma   90.00
#
_symmetry.space_group_name_H-M   'P 1'
#
loop_
_entity.id
_entity.type
_entity.pdbx_description
1 polymer ?
#
loop_
_entity_poly.entity_id
_entity_poly.type
_entity_poly.pdbx_seq_one_letter_code
_entity_poly.pdbx_strand_id
1 'polypeptide(L)'
;MRTAVVIPAFNEAEALPGVLAELAAAVPDHAVVVIDDGSSDDTAGVAAAAGVTCLRLPFNLGIGGALRLGFRFTAEQGFERVYQFDADGQHDPSQIPILLAGLENADMVVGTRFAVGDPGDGGYRVGRGRGLAMGLLRWLVRRATGRRFTDTSSGFRALRRPVLELFATDYPVEYMDSVEALLLAVRHGFTVIEVPVRMRERQGGRPSTRNLRLAYHYVRVLIVLAAGLGRRTRPGATA
;
A
#
# COMPACT_ATOMS: atom_id res chain seq x y z
N MET A 1 -16.92 11.61 8.63
CA MET A 1 -16.10 11.31 7.42
C MET A 1 -16.23 9.83 7.11
N ARG A 2 -16.66 9.47 5.89
CA ARG A 2 -16.81 8.08 5.47
C ARG A 2 -15.41 7.48 5.22
N THR A 3 -15.09 6.39 5.91
CA THR A 3 -13.80 5.71 5.81
C THR A 3 -13.99 4.31 5.26
N ALA A 4 -13.09 3.87 4.36
CA ALA A 4 -13.06 2.50 3.86
C ALA A 4 -11.65 1.90 3.98
N VAL A 5 -11.60 0.57 4.09
CA VAL A 5 -10.38 -0.21 3.92
C VAL A 5 -10.43 -0.95 2.59
N VAL A 6 -9.33 -0.92 1.85
CA VAL A 6 -9.13 -1.68 0.61
C VAL A 6 -8.15 -2.81 0.88
N ILE A 7 -8.58 -4.04 0.61
CA ILE A 7 -7.83 -5.26 0.88
C ILE A 7 -7.59 -6.00 -0.44
N PRO A 8 -6.41 -5.87 -1.08
CA PRO A 8 -6.06 -6.71 -2.20
C PRO A 8 -5.81 -8.14 -1.71
N ALA A 9 -6.43 -9.13 -2.37
CA ALA A 9 -6.33 -10.54 -2.00
C ALA A 9 -6.11 -11.41 -3.24
N PHE A 10 -5.16 -12.34 -3.17
CA PHE A 10 -4.90 -13.35 -4.19
C PHE A 10 -4.50 -14.67 -3.55
N ASN A 11 -5.43 -15.64 -3.57
CA ASN A 11 -5.27 -16.94 -2.90
C ASN A 11 -4.99 -16.78 -1.39
N GLU A 12 -5.86 -16.05 -0.71
CA GLU A 12 -5.78 -15.73 0.73
C GLU A 12 -6.99 -16.29 1.51
N ALA A 13 -7.67 -17.31 0.99
CA ALA A 13 -8.84 -17.92 1.64
C ALA A 13 -8.54 -18.40 3.07
N GLU A 14 -7.29 -18.77 3.37
CA GLU A 14 -6.85 -19.24 4.69
C GLU A 14 -6.70 -18.08 5.70
N ALA A 15 -6.09 -16.97 5.30
CA ALA A 15 -5.76 -15.85 6.20
C ALA A 15 -6.89 -14.82 6.30
N LEU A 16 -7.62 -14.59 5.22
CA LEU A 16 -8.63 -13.55 5.10
C LEU A 16 -9.73 -13.59 6.17
N PRO A 17 -10.26 -14.76 6.61
CA PRO A 17 -11.29 -14.79 7.67
C PRO A 17 -10.82 -14.14 8.97
N GLY A 18 -9.59 -14.42 9.40
CA GLY A 18 -9.00 -13.81 10.60
C GLY A 18 -8.84 -12.30 10.46
N VAL A 19 -8.34 -11.85 9.31
CA VAL A 19 -8.17 -10.42 9.00
C VAL A 19 -9.51 -9.67 9.04
N LEU A 20 -10.55 -10.23 8.42
CA LEU A 20 -11.90 -9.61 8.41
C LEU A 20 -12.52 -9.55 9.80
N ALA A 21 -12.36 -10.61 10.60
CA ALA A 21 -12.85 -10.64 11.97
C ALA A 21 -12.16 -9.60 12.86
N GLU A 22 -10.82 -9.47 12.75
CA GLU A 22 -10.05 -8.47 13.49
C GLU A 22 -10.42 -7.04 13.08
N LEU A 23 -10.63 -6.78 11.79
CA LEU A 23 -11.07 -5.46 11.29
C LEU A 23 -12.48 -5.13 11.78
N ALA A 24 -13.41 -6.08 11.74
CA ALA A 24 -14.77 -5.87 12.24
C ALA A 24 -14.78 -5.52 13.73
N ALA A 25 -13.86 -6.12 14.52
CA ALA A 25 -13.73 -5.80 15.95
C ALA A 25 -13.06 -4.44 16.21
N ALA A 26 -12.02 -4.10 15.43
CA ALA A 26 -11.22 -2.89 15.67
C ALA A 26 -11.84 -1.62 15.09
N VAL A 27 -12.52 -1.72 13.95
CA VAL A 27 -13.06 -0.58 13.18
C VAL A 27 -14.45 -0.89 12.60
N PRO A 28 -15.46 -1.19 13.43
CA PRO A 28 -16.77 -1.69 12.99
C PRO A 28 -17.52 -0.71 12.06
N ASP A 29 -17.22 0.58 12.15
CA ASP A 29 -17.89 1.62 11.35
C ASP A 29 -17.19 1.87 9.99
N HIS A 30 -16.10 1.16 9.68
CA HIS A 30 -15.40 1.32 8.42
C HIS A 30 -15.93 0.32 7.38
N ALA A 31 -16.14 0.81 6.15
CA ALA A 31 -16.49 -0.07 5.05
C ALA A 31 -15.30 -0.94 4.63
N VAL A 32 -15.52 -2.25 4.48
CA VAL A 32 -14.48 -3.18 4.03
C VAL A 32 -14.72 -3.53 2.56
N VAL A 33 -13.69 -3.34 1.74
CA VAL A 33 -13.69 -3.64 0.30
C VAL A 33 -12.53 -4.60 0.00
N VAL A 34 -12.85 -5.85 -0.24
CA VAL A 34 -11.90 -6.88 -0.69
C VAL A 34 -11.84 -6.87 -2.21
N ILE A 35 -10.63 -6.88 -2.75
CA ILE A 35 -10.39 -7.01 -4.18
C ILE A 35 -9.77 -8.38 -4.42
N ASP A 36 -10.58 -9.33 -4.87
CA ASP A 36 -10.11 -10.65 -5.28
C ASP A 36 -9.43 -10.56 -6.66
N ASP A 37 -8.12 -10.65 -6.68
CA ASP A 37 -7.28 -10.51 -7.88
C ASP A 37 -7.25 -11.81 -8.70
N GLY A 38 -8.43 -12.38 -8.99
CA GLY A 38 -8.57 -13.59 -9.79
C GLY A 38 -8.06 -14.84 -9.09
N SER A 39 -8.38 -15.00 -7.82
CA SER A 39 -7.99 -16.18 -7.01
C SER A 39 -8.53 -17.49 -7.60
N SER A 40 -7.75 -18.54 -7.43
CA SER A 40 -8.12 -19.92 -7.75
C SER A 40 -8.71 -20.70 -6.55
N ASP A 41 -8.57 -20.16 -5.35
CA ASP A 41 -9.18 -20.68 -4.12
C ASP A 41 -10.51 -19.97 -3.81
N ASP A 42 -11.08 -20.20 -2.63
CA ASP A 42 -12.37 -19.63 -2.22
C ASP A 42 -12.24 -18.23 -1.56
N THR A 43 -11.24 -17.43 -1.92
CA THR A 43 -11.03 -16.08 -1.38
C THR A 43 -12.28 -15.20 -1.52
N ALA A 44 -12.93 -15.21 -2.69
CA ALA A 44 -14.16 -14.44 -2.91
C ALA A 44 -15.34 -14.94 -2.07
N GLY A 45 -15.48 -16.27 -1.91
CA GLY A 45 -16.51 -16.88 -1.07
C GLY A 45 -16.35 -16.49 0.40
N VAL A 46 -15.12 -16.46 0.91
CA VAL A 46 -14.80 -16.00 2.27
C VAL A 46 -15.22 -14.54 2.47
N ALA A 47 -14.90 -13.64 1.53
CA ALA A 47 -15.30 -12.25 1.62
C ALA A 47 -16.82 -12.08 1.59
N ALA A 48 -17.53 -12.83 0.73
CA ALA A 48 -18.98 -12.82 0.64
C ALA A 48 -19.63 -13.34 1.94
N ALA A 49 -19.11 -14.44 2.51
CA ALA A 49 -19.60 -14.99 3.77
C ALA A 49 -19.43 -14.04 4.96
N ALA A 50 -18.38 -13.20 4.95
CA ALA A 50 -18.19 -12.14 5.95
C ALA A 50 -19.10 -10.91 5.74
N GLY A 51 -19.90 -10.87 4.70
CA GLY A 51 -20.83 -9.77 4.40
C GLY A 51 -20.14 -8.48 3.95
N VAL A 52 -18.88 -8.54 3.52
CA VAL A 52 -18.12 -7.38 3.04
C VAL A 52 -18.23 -7.24 1.52
N THR A 53 -17.99 -6.02 1.01
CA THR A 53 -17.94 -5.80 -0.44
C THR A 53 -16.76 -6.57 -1.04
N CYS A 54 -17.00 -7.43 -2.03
CA CYS A 54 -15.98 -8.13 -2.79
C CYS A 54 -16.05 -7.75 -4.27
N LEU A 55 -14.95 -7.21 -4.79
CA LEU A 55 -14.76 -6.95 -6.21
C LEU A 55 -13.85 -8.03 -6.79
N ARG A 56 -14.37 -8.87 -7.68
CA ARG A 56 -13.62 -9.96 -8.26
C ARG A 56 -13.11 -9.62 -9.66
N LEU A 57 -11.80 -9.73 -9.85
CA LEU A 57 -11.17 -9.62 -11.16
C LEU A 57 -11.26 -10.97 -11.91
N PRO A 58 -11.42 -10.96 -13.24
CA PRO A 58 -11.54 -12.18 -14.02
C PRO A 58 -10.22 -12.98 -14.11
N PHE A 59 -9.09 -12.33 -13.85
CA PHE A 59 -7.74 -12.91 -13.85
C PHE A 59 -6.79 -12.04 -13.02
N ASN A 60 -5.65 -12.59 -12.62
CA ASN A 60 -4.66 -11.88 -11.81
C ASN A 60 -4.03 -10.72 -12.60
N LEU A 61 -4.26 -9.48 -12.14
CA LEU A 61 -3.64 -8.26 -12.64
C LEU A 61 -2.43 -7.82 -11.81
N GLY A 62 -2.21 -8.46 -10.66
CA GLY A 62 -1.22 -8.07 -9.66
C GLY A 62 -1.75 -7.03 -8.69
N ILE A 63 -1.04 -6.88 -7.56
CA ILE A 63 -1.45 -6.05 -6.43
C ILE A 63 -1.80 -4.61 -6.84
N GLY A 64 -1.04 -4.01 -7.76
CA GLY A 64 -1.29 -2.66 -8.23
C GLY A 64 -2.59 -2.54 -9.02
N GLY A 65 -2.91 -3.53 -9.86
CA GLY A 65 -4.19 -3.59 -10.58
C GLY A 65 -5.38 -3.73 -9.64
N ALA A 66 -5.27 -4.62 -8.64
CA ALA A 66 -6.28 -4.80 -7.60
C ALA A 66 -6.49 -3.51 -6.78
N LEU A 67 -5.41 -2.88 -6.32
CA LEU A 67 -5.49 -1.64 -5.56
C LEU A 67 -6.10 -0.50 -6.36
N ARG A 68 -5.72 -0.34 -7.63
CA ARG A 68 -6.31 0.67 -8.52
C ARG A 68 -7.83 0.50 -8.65
N LEU A 69 -8.32 -0.74 -8.79
CA LEU A 69 -9.76 -1.02 -8.79
C LEU A 69 -10.41 -0.62 -7.47
N GLY A 70 -9.81 -1.00 -6.34
CA GLY A 70 -10.32 -0.66 -5.00
C GLY A 70 -10.37 0.84 -4.75
N PHE A 71 -9.32 1.58 -5.13
CA PHE A 71 -9.29 3.03 -5.00
C PHE A 71 -10.32 3.70 -5.90
N ARG A 72 -10.48 3.22 -7.15
CA ARG A 72 -11.50 3.72 -8.05
C ARG A 72 -12.90 3.50 -7.50
N PHE A 73 -13.21 2.29 -7.06
CA PHE A 73 -14.51 1.98 -6.45
C PHE A 73 -14.80 2.88 -5.24
N THR A 74 -13.85 2.99 -4.30
CA THR A 74 -14.02 3.79 -3.10
C THR A 74 -14.16 5.29 -3.40
N ALA A 75 -13.45 5.80 -4.41
CA ALA A 75 -13.60 7.17 -4.89
C ALA A 75 -15.00 7.42 -5.48
N GLU A 76 -15.49 6.52 -6.35
CA GLU A 76 -16.82 6.59 -6.96
C GLU A 76 -17.95 6.49 -5.91
N GLN A 77 -17.74 5.70 -4.84
CA GLN A 77 -18.66 5.58 -3.70
C GLN A 77 -18.63 6.78 -2.73
N GLY A 78 -17.78 7.77 -2.96
CA GLY A 78 -17.73 8.99 -2.17
C GLY A 78 -17.05 8.86 -0.81
N PHE A 79 -16.12 7.92 -0.64
CA PHE A 79 -15.32 7.84 0.57
C PHE A 79 -14.32 9.00 0.66
N GLU A 80 -14.12 9.53 1.86
CA GLU A 80 -13.25 10.67 2.13
C GLU A 80 -11.86 10.26 2.59
N ARG A 81 -11.78 9.10 3.25
CA ARG A 81 -10.55 8.47 3.73
C ARG A 81 -10.53 7.00 3.32
N VAL A 82 -9.41 6.55 2.81
CA VAL A 82 -9.21 5.14 2.47
C VAL A 82 -7.86 4.71 3.00
N TYR A 83 -7.77 3.51 3.56
CA TYR A 83 -6.49 2.91 3.88
C TYR A 83 -6.38 1.53 3.24
N GLN A 84 -5.15 1.20 2.84
CA GLN A 84 -4.78 -0.12 2.35
C GLN A 84 -4.45 -1.02 3.54
N PHE A 85 -4.89 -2.27 3.46
CA PHE A 85 -4.61 -3.29 4.45
C PHE A 85 -4.38 -4.64 3.74
N ASP A 86 -3.32 -5.36 4.08
CA ASP A 86 -2.99 -6.61 3.39
C ASP A 86 -3.77 -7.80 3.97
N ALA A 87 -4.14 -8.75 3.11
CA ALA A 87 -4.94 -9.92 3.47
C ALA A 87 -4.17 -11.00 4.24
N ASP A 88 -2.84 -10.87 4.40
CA ASP A 88 -1.93 -11.88 4.94
C ASP A 88 -1.74 -11.82 6.47
N GLY A 89 -2.44 -10.91 7.16
CA GLY A 89 -2.41 -10.73 8.61
C GLY A 89 -1.17 -10.03 9.15
N GLN A 90 -0.28 -9.49 8.30
CA GLN A 90 0.90 -8.74 8.76
C GLN A 90 0.55 -7.39 9.37
N HIS A 91 -0.50 -6.74 8.90
CA HIS A 91 -0.94 -5.47 9.45
C HIS A 91 -1.74 -5.67 10.75
N ASP A 92 -1.42 -4.87 11.78
CA ASP A 92 -2.14 -4.87 13.05
C ASP A 92 -3.28 -3.85 13.00
N PRO A 93 -4.57 -4.26 13.08
CA PRO A 93 -5.70 -3.33 13.02
C PRO A 93 -5.68 -2.29 14.14
N SER A 94 -5.05 -2.57 15.29
CA SER A 94 -4.90 -1.61 16.39
C SER A 94 -4.07 -0.36 16.01
N GLN A 95 -3.33 -0.42 14.90
CA GLN A 95 -2.50 0.68 14.40
C GLN A 95 -3.26 1.61 13.43
N ILE A 96 -4.46 1.22 12.98
CA ILE A 96 -5.29 2.03 12.06
C ILE A 96 -5.55 3.45 12.60
N PRO A 97 -5.91 3.65 13.88
CA PRO A 97 -6.10 4.99 14.42
C PRO A 97 -4.87 5.90 14.27
N ILE A 98 -3.66 5.35 14.38
CA ILE A 98 -2.40 6.11 14.23
C ILE A 98 -2.26 6.61 12.79
N LEU A 99 -2.54 5.74 11.79
CA LEU A 99 -2.52 6.15 10.39
C LEU A 99 -3.55 7.24 10.11
N LEU A 100 -4.78 7.05 10.58
CA LEU A 100 -5.87 8.01 10.33
C LEU A 100 -5.64 9.35 11.01
N ALA A 101 -5.07 9.37 12.23
CA ALA A 101 -4.67 10.60 12.90
C ALA A 101 -3.59 11.36 12.11
N GLY A 102 -2.66 10.66 11.49
CA GLY A 102 -1.64 11.27 10.63
C GLY A 102 -2.22 12.04 9.43
N LEU A 103 -3.42 11.67 8.96
CA LEU A 103 -4.12 12.39 7.88
C LEU A 103 -4.61 13.80 8.28
N GLU A 104 -4.57 14.18 9.54
CA GLU A 104 -4.86 15.55 9.94
C GLU A 104 -3.79 16.53 9.42
N ASN A 105 -2.56 16.05 9.26
CA ASN A 105 -1.40 16.84 8.88
C ASN A 105 -0.81 16.45 7.52
N ALA A 106 -1.40 15.48 6.83
CA ALA A 106 -0.90 14.97 5.55
C ALA A 106 -2.03 14.50 4.64
N ASP A 107 -1.74 14.44 3.34
CA ASP A 107 -2.65 13.91 2.34
C ASP A 107 -2.52 12.39 2.22
N MET A 108 -1.34 11.85 2.55
CA MET A 108 -1.02 10.42 2.58
C MET A 108 -0.16 10.11 3.80
N VAL A 109 -0.48 9.03 4.50
CA VAL A 109 0.29 8.51 5.63
C VAL A 109 0.77 7.10 5.30
N VAL A 110 2.04 6.82 5.56
CA VAL A 110 2.66 5.50 5.39
C VAL A 110 3.06 4.97 6.76
N GLY A 111 2.56 3.79 7.11
CA GLY A 111 3.01 3.08 8.30
C GLY A 111 4.41 2.51 8.08
N THR A 112 5.38 2.91 8.90
CA THR A 112 6.75 2.39 8.81
C THR A 112 7.04 1.38 9.93
N ARG A 113 7.74 0.29 9.57
CA ARG A 113 8.26 -0.72 10.50
C ARG A 113 9.51 -0.24 11.24
N PHE A 114 10.10 0.84 10.77
CA PHE A 114 11.35 1.37 11.31
C PHE A 114 11.05 2.60 12.17
N ALA A 115 11.52 2.61 13.40
CA ALA A 115 11.42 3.80 14.24
C ALA A 115 12.21 4.97 13.61
N VAL A 116 11.68 6.18 13.71
CA VAL A 116 12.39 7.39 13.26
C VAL A 116 13.63 7.56 14.10
N GLY A 117 14.80 7.27 13.54
CA GLY A 117 16.09 7.39 14.22
C GLY A 117 16.85 6.08 14.42
N ASP A 118 16.25 4.93 14.14
CA ASP A 118 16.92 3.64 14.30
C ASP A 118 17.17 2.94 12.94
N PRO A 119 18.39 2.91 12.44
CA PRO A 119 18.69 2.24 11.18
C PRO A 119 18.83 0.73 11.37
N GLY A 120 17.79 0.05 11.86
CA GLY A 120 17.79 -1.41 11.77
C GLY A 120 17.34 -2.23 12.97
N ASP A 121 16.72 -1.65 14.00
CA ASP A 121 16.39 -2.44 15.20
C ASP A 121 14.90 -2.60 15.51
N GLY A 122 14.07 -2.64 14.47
CA GLY A 122 12.69 -3.14 14.58
C GLY A 122 12.58 -4.66 14.57
N GLY A 123 13.64 -5.40 14.92
CA GLY A 123 13.63 -6.88 14.92
C GLY A 123 13.69 -7.55 13.55
N TYR A 124 13.55 -6.81 12.46
CA TYR A 124 13.57 -7.35 11.10
C TYR A 124 14.98 -7.40 10.53
N ARG A 125 15.66 -8.56 10.65
CA ARG A 125 16.99 -8.78 10.07
C ARG A 125 16.94 -8.85 8.55
N VAL A 126 17.40 -7.81 7.88
CA VAL A 126 17.55 -7.76 6.42
C VAL A 126 18.90 -8.37 6.02
N GLY A 127 18.90 -9.36 5.13
CA GLY A 127 20.15 -9.90 4.58
C GLY A 127 20.99 -8.81 3.89
N ARG A 128 22.34 -8.89 3.96
CA ARG A 128 23.28 -7.85 3.49
C ARG A 128 23.01 -7.32 2.07
N GLY A 129 22.70 -8.20 1.09
CA GLY A 129 22.40 -7.77 -0.28
C GLY A 129 21.09 -7.01 -0.40
N ARG A 130 20.06 -7.40 0.36
CA ARG A 130 18.75 -6.71 0.40
C ARG A 130 18.88 -5.35 1.09
N GLY A 131 19.74 -5.24 2.11
CA GLY A 131 20.03 -3.97 2.79
C GLY A 131 20.67 -2.93 1.87
N LEU A 132 21.60 -3.33 1.01
CA LEU A 132 22.20 -2.45 0.00
C LEU A 132 21.19 -1.97 -1.04
N ALA A 133 20.35 -2.87 -1.54
CA ALA A 133 19.28 -2.50 -2.51
C ALA A 133 18.26 -1.54 -1.90
N MET A 134 17.85 -1.77 -0.65
CA MET A 134 16.97 -0.85 0.09
C MET A 134 17.63 0.49 0.36
N GLY A 135 18.93 0.51 0.69
CA GLY A 135 19.69 1.74 0.89
C GLY A 135 19.77 2.59 -0.38
N LEU A 136 20.05 1.95 -1.52
CA LEU A 136 20.06 2.62 -2.83
C LEU A 136 18.67 3.17 -3.18
N LEU A 137 17.61 2.38 -2.95
CA LEU A 137 16.24 2.80 -3.21
C LEU A 137 15.85 4.02 -2.36
N ARG A 138 16.15 4.00 -1.04
CA ARG A 138 15.92 5.15 -0.14
C ARG A 138 16.69 6.38 -0.60
N TRP A 139 17.93 6.22 -1.03
CA TRP A 139 18.75 7.33 -1.54
C TRP A 139 18.14 7.92 -2.82
N LEU A 140 17.69 7.08 -3.76
CA LEU A 140 17.03 7.54 -4.99
C LEU A 140 15.71 8.23 -4.72
N VAL A 141 14.86 7.67 -3.83
CA VAL A 141 13.61 8.31 -3.41
C VAL A 141 13.90 9.66 -2.78
N ARG A 142 14.90 9.74 -1.88
CA ARG A 142 15.31 11.01 -1.28
C ARG A 142 15.79 12.00 -2.35
N ARG A 143 16.57 11.55 -3.34
CA ARG A 143 17.06 12.40 -4.43
C ARG A 143 15.92 12.92 -5.32
N ALA A 144 14.90 12.09 -5.55
CA ALA A 144 13.75 12.43 -6.38
C ALA A 144 12.71 13.32 -5.66
N THR A 145 12.54 13.14 -4.34
CA THR A 145 11.49 13.80 -3.56
C THR A 145 11.98 14.93 -2.65
N GLY A 146 13.30 14.99 -2.39
CA GLY A 146 13.87 15.87 -1.36
C GLY A 146 13.59 15.42 0.08
N ARG A 147 12.78 14.35 0.27
CA ARG A 147 12.34 13.84 1.58
C ARG A 147 13.00 12.49 1.90
N ARG A 148 13.15 12.20 3.18
CA ARG A 148 13.65 10.90 3.65
C ARG A 148 12.47 10.03 4.00
N PHE A 149 12.43 8.81 3.43
CA PHE A 149 11.49 7.76 3.80
C PHE A 149 12.27 6.56 4.30
N THR A 150 11.79 5.97 5.39
CA THR A 150 12.44 4.82 6.06
C THR A 150 11.89 3.50 5.54
N ASP A 151 10.60 3.43 5.19
CA ASP A 151 9.94 2.24 4.64
C ASP A 151 9.19 2.53 3.33
N THR A 152 9.93 2.57 2.23
CA THR A 152 9.36 2.81 0.90
C THR A 152 8.52 1.65 0.36
N SER A 153 8.55 0.49 1.02
CA SER A 153 7.88 -0.73 0.59
C SER A 153 6.63 -1.09 1.40
N SER A 154 6.28 -0.27 2.39
CA SER A 154 5.09 -0.54 3.21
C SER A 154 3.80 -0.40 2.40
N GLY A 155 2.93 -1.42 2.45
CA GLY A 155 1.56 -1.38 1.94
C GLY A 155 0.56 -0.75 2.92
N PHE A 156 0.93 -0.59 4.20
CA PHE A 156 0.03 -0.03 5.20
C PHE A 156 -0.04 1.49 5.08
N ARG A 157 -1.05 2.00 4.40
CA ARG A 157 -1.17 3.41 4.00
C ARG A 157 -2.57 3.93 4.20
N ALA A 158 -2.68 5.20 4.59
CA ALA A 158 -3.94 5.93 4.61
C ALA A 158 -3.87 7.13 3.66
N LEU A 159 -4.99 7.41 3.01
CA LEU A 159 -5.14 8.39 1.94
C LEU A 159 -6.31 9.31 2.25
N ARG A 160 -6.15 10.61 2.01
CA ARG A 160 -7.26 11.55 1.88
C ARG A 160 -7.82 11.55 0.47
N ARG A 161 -9.02 12.10 0.32
CA ARG A 161 -9.76 12.17 -0.94
C ARG A 161 -8.94 12.61 -2.16
N PRO A 162 -8.14 13.68 -2.11
CA PRO A 162 -7.37 14.12 -3.29
C PRO A 162 -6.34 13.07 -3.79
N VAL A 163 -5.66 12.39 -2.86
CA VAL A 163 -4.74 11.29 -3.23
C VAL A 163 -5.49 10.07 -3.72
N LEU A 164 -6.64 9.77 -3.11
CA LEU A 164 -7.51 8.68 -3.55
C LEU A 164 -7.96 8.87 -5.01
N GLU A 165 -8.37 10.08 -5.40
CA GLU A 165 -8.78 10.41 -6.77
C GLU A 165 -7.63 10.27 -7.76
N LEU A 166 -6.42 10.71 -7.39
CA LEU A 166 -5.23 10.46 -8.20
C LEU A 166 -4.99 8.96 -8.37
N PHE A 167 -5.04 8.18 -7.28
CA PHE A 167 -4.78 6.74 -7.32
C PHE A 167 -5.89 5.94 -8.03
N ALA A 168 -7.10 6.45 -8.06
CA ALA A 168 -8.19 5.87 -8.83
C ALA A 168 -7.92 5.86 -10.34
N THR A 169 -7.14 6.82 -10.84
CA THR A 169 -6.79 6.97 -12.26
C THR A 169 -5.38 6.49 -12.60
N ASP A 170 -4.39 6.82 -11.78
CA ASP A 170 -2.98 6.71 -12.12
C ASP A 170 -2.17 5.80 -11.17
N TYR A 171 -2.83 4.95 -10.36
CA TYR A 171 -2.09 4.03 -9.48
C TYR A 171 -1.21 3.07 -10.29
N PRO A 172 0.07 2.86 -9.89
CA PRO A 172 0.97 1.94 -10.56
C PRO A 172 0.43 0.51 -10.53
N VAL A 173 0.34 -0.14 -11.70
CA VAL A 173 -0.26 -1.49 -11.81
C VAL A 173 0.73 -2.63 -11.65
N GLU A 174 2.04 -2.34 -11.65
CA GLU A 174 3.07 -3.36 -11.59
C GLU A 174 3.64 -3.56 -10.18
N TYR A 175 4.43 -4.62 -10.02
CA TYR A 175 5.13 -4.93 -8.77
C TYR A 175 6.06 -3.79 -8.34
N MET A 176 6.16 -3.51 -7.02
CA MET A 176 6.75 -2.32 -6.39
C MET A 176 5.91 -1.04 -6.55
N ASP A 177 4.62 -1.22 -6.76
CA ASP A 177 3.60 -0.18 -6.72
C ASP A 177 3.79 0.79 -5.54
N SER A 178 4.20 0.27 -4.41
CA SER A 178 4.42 1.03 -3.17
C SER A 178 5.39 2.20 -3.33
N VAL A 179 6.52 1.98 -3.99
CA VAL A 179 7.53 3.03 -4.24
C VAL A 179 7.04 4.01 -5.28
N GLU A 180 6.45 3.49 -6.37
CA GLU A 180 5.96 4.31 -7.47
C GLU A 180 4.77 5.18 -7.03
N ALA A 181 3.84 4.64 -6.22
CA ALA A 181 2.73 5.38 -5.65
C ALA A 181 3.20 6.52 -4.70
N LEU A 182 4.22 6.25 -3.88
CA LEU A 182 4.85 7.28 -3.04
C LEU A 182 5.41 8.42 -3.88
N LEU A 183 6.14 8.08 -4.94
CA LEU A 183 6.71 9.06 -5.87
C LEU A 183 5.64 9.83 -6.63
N LEU A 184 4.57 9.14 -7.05
CA LEU A 184 3.43 9.73 -7.73
C LEU A 184 2.78 10.80 -6.83
N ALA A 185 2.46 10.46 -5.58
CA ALA A 185 1.87 11.39 -4.62
C ALA A 185 2.76 12.62 -4.39
N VAL A 186 4.07 12.41 -4.12
CA VAL A 186 5.00 13.54 -3.88
C VAL A 186 5.19 14.42 -5.12
N ARG A 187 5.22 13.83 -6.33
CA ARG A 187 5.33 14.60 -7.59
C ARG A 187 4.12 15.46 -7.88
N HIS A 188 2.94 15.04 -7.44
CA HIS A 188 1.70 15.83 -7.53
C HIS A 188 1.57 16.87 -6.41
N GLY A 189 2.60 17.03 -5.57
CA GLY A 189 2.66 18.05 -4.53
C GLY A 189 1.97 17.66 -3.22
N PHE A 190 1.48 16.43 -3.09
CA PHE A 190 0.83 15.97 -1.86
C PHE A 190 1.82 15.85 -0.71
N THR A 191 1.33 16.15 0.47
CA THR A 191 2.08 15.97 1.72
C THR A 191 2.02 14.50 2.14
N VAL A 192 3.19 13.85 2.19
CA VAL A 192 3.32 12.47 2.64
C VAL A 192 4.16 12.40 3.89
N ILE A 193 3.69 11.72 4.92
CA ILE A 193 4.43 11.46 6.16
C ILE A 193 4.52 9.96 6.46
N GLU A 194 5.51 9.59 7.26
CA GLU A 194 5.60 8.25 7.85
C GLU A 194 5.22 8.31 9.32
N VAL A 195 4.50 7.28 9.79
CA VAL A 195 4.22 7.06 11.21
C VAL A 195 4.70 5.67 11.61
N PRO A 196 5.37 5.52 12.76
CA PRO A 196 5.82 4.21 13.23
C PRO A 196 4.59 3.36 13.58
N VAL A 197 4.57 2.13 13.07
CA VAL A 197 3.52 1.14 13.34
C VAL A 197 4.12 -0.21 13.67
N ARG A 198 3.40 -0.99 14.48
CA ARG A 198 3.73 -2.39 14.69
C ARG A 198 3.17 -3.23 13.55
N MET A 199 3.99 -4.14 13.05
CA MET A 199 3.58 -5.17 12.09
C MET A 199 3.87 -6.55 12.68
N ARG A 200 3.07 -7.52 12.26
CA ARG A 200 3.18 -8.92 12.71
C ARG A 200 3.95 -9.75 11.68
N GLU A 201 4.34 -10.96 12.07
CA GLU A 201 4.79 -11.96 11.12
C GLU A 201 3.58 -12.46 10.29
N ARG A 202 3.84 -12.84 9.03
CA ARG A 202 2.83 -13.35 8.12
C ARG A 202 2.17 -14.61 8.69
N GLN A 203 0.84 -14.63 8.74
CA GLN A 203 0.08 -15.75 9.32
C GLN A 203 -0.23 -16.86 8.29
N GLY A 204 -0.16 -16.57 6.97
CA GLY A 204 -0.46 -17.52 5.92
C GLY A 204 0.03 -17.09 4.54
N GLY A 205 -0.31 -17.87 3.50
CA GLY A 205 0.00 -17.56 2.10
C GLY A 205 1.45 -17.83 1.69
N ARG A 206 1.72 -17.73 0.38
CA ARG A 206 3.08 -17.88 -0.18
C ARG A 206 3.61 -16.52 -0.62
N PRO A 207 4.91 -16.21 -0.37
CA PRO A 207 5.51 -14.97 -0.88
C PRO A 207 5.34 -14.86 -2.40
N SER A 208 4.82 -13.74 -2.86
CA SER A 208 4.46 -13.52 -4.28
C SER A 208 5.65 -13.51 -5.24
N THR A 209 6.92 -13.53 -4.77
CA THR A 209 8.09 -13.37 -5.64
C THR A 209 9.24 -14.31 -5.37
N ARG A 210 9.74 -14.94 -6.45
CA ARG A 210 11.05 -15.61 -6.51
C ARG A 210 12.16 -14.58 -6.80
N ASN A 211 13.36 -14.81 -6.29
CA ASN A 211 14.50 -13.88 -6.27
C ASN A 211 14.85 -13.20 -7.62
N LEU A 212 14.67 -13.87 -8.77
CA LEU A 212 14.96 -13.30 -10.10
C LEU A 212 13.93 -12.23 -10.52
N ARG A 213 12.64 -12.43 -10.21
CA ARG A 213 11.61 -11.42 -10.47
C ARG A 213 11.84 -10.17 -9.61
N LEU A 214 12.26 -10.35 -8.36
CA LEU A 214 12.58 -9.26 -7.46
C LEU A 214 13.70 -8.38 -8.03
N ALA A 215 14.79 -8.98 -8.54
CA ALA A 215 15.90 -8.25 -9.16
C ALA A 215 15.45 -7.44 -10.39
N TYR A 216 14.62 -8.03 -11.25
CA TYR A 216 14.02 -7.32 -12.41
C TYR A 216 13.23 -6.08 -11.97
N HIS A 217 12.39 -6.21 -10.95
CA HIS A 217 11.58 -5.08 -10.46
C HIS A 217 12.43 -3.98 -9.83
N TYR A 218 13.52 -4.32 -9.12
CA TYR A 218 14.47 -3.32 -8.64
C TYR A 218 15.11 -2.53 -9.79
N VAL A 219 15.59 -3.22 -10.83
CA VAL A 219 16.19 -2.57 -12.02
C VAL A 219 15.17 -1.68 -12.71
N ARG A 220 13.92 -2.12 -12.86
CA ARG A 220 12.85 -1.33 -13.45
C ARG A 220 12.57 -0.06 -12.66
N VAL A 221 12.42 -0.15 -11.35
CA VAL A 221 12.21 1.03 -10.49
C VAL A 221 13.39 2.00 -10.58
N LEU A 222 14.62 1.49 -10.65
CA LEU A 222 15.80 2.32 -10.86
C LEU A 222 15.74 3.07 -12.19
N ILE A 223 15.30 2.42 -13.28
CA ILE A 223 15.11 3.05 -14.60
C ILE A 223 14.01 4.11 -14.54
N VAL A 224 12.86 3.81 -13.94
CA VAL A 224 11.74 4.76 -13.77
C VAL A 224 12.18 5.98 -12.96
N LEU A 225 12.94 5.77 -11.89
CA LEU A 225 13.50 6.84 -11.07
C LEU A 225 14.49 7.69 -11.87
N ALA A 226 15.40 7.05 -12.60
CA ALA A 226 16.41 7.75 -13.42
C ALA A 226 15.74 8.57 -14.56
N ALA A 227 14.77 7.97 -15.26
CA ALA A 227 14.00 8.67 -16.30
C ALA A 227 13.13 9.80 -15.75
N GLY A 228 12.66 9.67 -14.51
CA GLY A 228 11.85 10.67 -13.84
C GLY A 228 12.62 11.82 -13.20
N LEU A 229 13.94 11.69 -13.00
CA LEU A 229 14.77 12.77 -12.45
C LEU A 229 14.85 13.99 -13.38
N GLY A 230 14.58 13.83 -14.70
CA GLY A 230 14.55 14.91 -15.69
C GLY A 230 13.21 15.64 -15.84
N ARG A 231 12.12 15.11 -15.28
CA ARG A 231 10.78 15.70 -15.43
C ARG A 231 10.31 16.32 -14.11
N ARG A 232 10.62 17.61 -13.92
CA ARG A 232 9.91 18.44 -12.94
C ARG A 232 8.52 18.74 -13.54
N THR A 233 7.47 18.08 -13.05
CA THR A 233 6.10 18.56 -13.28
C THR A 233 5.94 19.88 -12.52
N ARG A 234 5.68 20.97 -13.23
CA ARG A 234 5.30 22.24 -12.62
C ARG A 234 3.96 22.03 -11.90
N PRO A 235 3.80 22.47 -10.64
CA PRO A 235 2.49 22.56 -10.03
C PRO A 235 1.69 23.63 -10.78
N GLY A 236 0.50 23.28 -11.27
CA GLY A 236 -0.45 24.23 -11.81
C GLY A 236 -0.53 24.23 -13.35
N ALA A 237 -1.22 23.22 -13.90
CA ALA A 237 -1.92 23.31 -15.17
C ALA A 237 -3.20 22.47 -15.04
N THR A 238 -4.18 23.01 -14.31
CA THR A 238 -5.58 22.64 -14.51
C THR A 238 -6.05 23.37 -15.77
N ALA A 239 -6.33 22.63 -16.84
CA ALA A 239 -7.24 23.05 -17.89
C ALA A 239 -8.59 22.40 -17.64
#